data_75ffc031213dfd79fd1bee4cb719d5c9
#
_entry.id   75ffc031213dfd79fd1bee4cb719d5c9
#
_cell.length_a   1.000
_cell.length_b   1.000
_cell.length_c   1.000
_cell.angle_alpha   90.00
_cell.angle_beta   90.00
_cell.angle_gamma   90.00
#
_symmetry.space_group_name_H-M   'P 1'
#
loop_
_entity.id
_entity.type
_entity.pdbx_description
1 polymer ?
#
loop_
_entity_poly.entity_id
_entity_poly.type
_entity_poly.pdbx_seq_one_letter_code
_entity_poly.pdbx_strand_id
1 'polypeptide(L)' 'MSITKTFPERFKEARYATGLSVQKIAERMLIPKRTLEKWESGERTPPVYVQRFVLNELEGLKKE' A
#
# COMPACT_ATOMS: atom_id res chain seq x y z
N MET A 1 21.89 -11.06 5.85
CA MET A 1 20.61 -11.67 5.95
C MET A 1 19.55 -10.82 5.29
N SER A 2 18.76 -11.38 4.51
CA SER A 2 17.74 -10.59 3.89
C SER A 2 16.38 -11.20 4.16
N ILE A 3 15.49 -10.37 4.55
CA ILE A 3 14.15 -10.79 4.82
C ILE A 3 13.29 -10.26 3.70
N THR A 4 12.69 -11.17 3.00
CA THR A 4 11.82 -10.78 1.91
C THR A 4 10.44 -10.51 2.49
N LYS A 5 10.04 -9.28 2.43
CA LYS A 5 8.73 -8.91 2.92
C LYS A 5 7.70 -9.17 1.84
N THR A 6 6.53 -9.62 2.26
CA THR A 6 5.42 -9.80 1.35
C THR A 6 4.83 -8.46 1.00
N PHE A 7 4.01 -8.42 -0.05
CA PHE A 7 3.38 -7.17 -0.43
C PHE A 7 2.53 -6.59 0.70
N PRO A 8 1.70 -7.39 1.41
CA PRO A 8 0.93 -6.82 2.50
C PRO A 8 1.81 -6.10 3.52
N GLU A 9 2.96 -6.65 3.84
CA GLU A 9 3.85 -6.02 4.79
C GLU A 9 4.43 -4.73 4.24
N ARG A 10 4.84 -4.76 2.98
CA ARG A 10 5.39 -3.55 2.35
C ARG A 10 4.34 -2.46 2.26
N PHE A 11 3.14 -2.85 1.89
CA PHE A 11 2.06 -1.90 1.76
C PHE A 11 1.76 -1.25 3.10
N LYS A 12 1.70 -2.06 4.15
CA LYS A 12 1.41 -1.55 5.48
C LYS A 12 2.49 -0.57 5.94
N GLU A 13 3.75 -0.91 5.72
CA GLU A 13 4.83 -0.03 6.11
C GLU A 13 4.78 1.28 5.35
N ALA A 14 4.53 1.19 4.05
CA ALA A 14 4.47 2.39 3.23
C ALA A 14 3.31 3.28 3.65
N ARG A 15 2.18 2.65 4.01
CA ARG A 15 1.04 3.41 4.47
C ARG A 15 1.34 4.13 5.77
N TYR A 16 1.97 3.44 6.71
CA TYR A 16 2.33 4.08 7.97
C TYR A 16 3.26 5.25 7.73
N ALA A 17 4.18 5.11 6.79
CA ALA A 17 5.12 6.18 6.50
C ALA A 17 4.44 7.43 5.97
N THR A 18 3.27 7.29 5.33
CA THR A 18 2.55 8.45 4.84
C THR A 18 1.85 9.20 5.95
N GLY A 19 1.57 8.52 7.06
CA GLY A 19 0.80 9.12 8.12
C GLY A 19 -0.68 9.27 7.80
N LEU A 20 -1.13 8.72 6.69
CA LEU A 20 -2.52 8.83 6.28
C LEU A 20 -3.27 7.55 6.59
N SER A 21 -4.58 7.69 6.80
CA SER A 21 -5.44 6.53 7.00
C SER A 21 -5.66 5.83 5.67
N VAL A 22 -6.14 4.59 5.77
CA VAL A 22 -6.46 3.82 4.56
C VAL A 22 -7.49 4.57 3.73
N GLN A 23 -8.45 5.20 4.37
CA GLN A 23 -9.48 5.93 3.65
C GLN A 23 -8.88 7.10 2.88
N LYS A 24 -7.97 7.83 3.49
CA LYS A 24 -7.34 8.96 2.81
C LYS A 24 -6.52 8.48 1.61
N ILE A 25 -5.82 7.39 1.79
CA ILE A 25 -5.03 6.83 0.70
C ILE A 25 -5.94 6.37 -0.43
N ALA A 26 -7.06 5.73 -0.08
CA ALA A 26 -8.01 5.29 -1.10
C ALA A 26 -8.51 6.47 -1.91
N GLU A 27 -8.80 7.58 -1.25
CA GLU A 27 -9.27 8.76 -1.94
C GLU A 27 -8.20 9.33 -2.85
N ARG A 28 -6.96 9.38 -2.37
CA ARG A 28 -5.87 9.93 -3.15
C ARG A 28 -5.53 9.08 -4.36
N MET A 29 -5.61 7.78 -4.21
CA MET A 29 -5.23 6.87 -5.29
C MET A 29 -6.41 6.43 -6.14
N LEU A 30 -7.61 6.85 -5.76
CA LEU A 30 -8.84 6.49 -6.49
C LEU A 30 -9.01 4.98 -6.55
N ILE A 31 -8.70 4.32 -5.45
CA ILE A 31 -8.85 2.89 -5.31
C ILE A 31 -9.84 2.65 -4.17
N PRO A 32 -10.80 1.74 -4.35
CA PRO A 32 -11.76 1.48 -3.28
C PRO A 32 -11.05 1.08 -2.00
N LYS A 33 -11.52 1.62 -0.88
CA LYS A 33 -10.92 1.29 0.41
C LYS A 33 -10.92 -0.21 0.66
N ARG A 34 -12.00 -0.88 0.26
CA ARG A 34 -12.11 -2.33 0.45
C ARG A 34 -10.97 -3.05 -0.26
N THR A 35 -10.60 -2.60 -1.44
CA THR A 35 -9.51 -3.20 -2.17
C THR A 35 -8.20 -3.07 -1.41
N LEU A 36 -7.95 -1.89 -0.87
CA LEU A 36 -6.73 -1.68 -0.10
C LEU A 36 -6.71 -2.56 1.15
N GLU A 37 -7.84 -2.70 1.80
CA GLU A 37 -7.93 -3.54 2.98
C GLU A 37 -7.63 -5.00 2.65
N LYS A 38 -8.11 -5.47 1.51
CA LYS A 38 -7.84 -6.85 1.10
C LYS A 38 -6.37 -7.05 0.79
N TRP A 39 -5.74 -6.05 0.20
CA TRP A 39 -4.31 -6.12 -0.05
C TRP A 39 -3.53 -6.17 1.26
N GLU A 40 -3.93 -5.36 2.21
CA GLU A 40 -3.22 -5.27 3.48
C GLU A 40 -3.38 -6.54 4.30
N SER A 41 -4.53 -7.17 4.22
CA SER A 41 -4.79 -8.42 4.94
C SER A 41 -4.18 -9.63 4.27
N GLY A 42 -3.80 -9.49 3.00
CA GLY A 42 -3.28 -10.62 2.24
C GLY A 42 -4.34 -11.44 1.57
N GLU A 43 -5.60 -11.03 1.70
CA GLU A 43 -6.70 -11.76 1.08
C GLU A 43 -6.61 -11.70 -0.44
N ARG A 44 -6.16 -10.58 -0.96
CA ARG A 44 -5.93 -10.40 -2.38
C ARG A 44 -4.56 -9.81 -2.60
N THR A 45 -3.92 -10.24 -3.68
CA THR A 45 -2.59 -9.73 -4.01
C THR A 45 -2.63 -9.20 -5.44
N PRO A 46 -2.31 -7.92 -5.65
CA PRO A 46 -2.32 -7.38 -7.00
C PRO A 46 -1.13 -7.88 -7.82
N PRO A 47 -1.21 -7.79 -9.14
CA PRO A 47 -0.06 -8.13 -9.97
C PRO A 47 1.15 -7.29 -9.62
N VAL A 48 2.33 -7.81 -9.95
CA VAL A 48 3.58 -7.14 -9.57
C VAL A 48 3.63 -5.70 -10.07
N TYR A 49 3.20 -5.45 -11.30
CA TYR A 49 3.28 -4.09 -11.82
C TYR A 49 2.36 -3.15 -11.05
N VAL A 50 1.23 -3.66 -10.54
CA VAL A 50 0.35 -2.84 -9.72
C VAL A 50 0.99 -2.60 -8.37
N GLN A 51 1.65 -3.63 -7.82
CA GLN A 51 2.34 -3.47 -6.54
C GLN A 51 3.36 -2.36 -6.61
N ARG A 52 4.13 -2.34 -7.70
CA ARG A 52 5.16 -1.31 -7.85
C ARG A 52 4.53 0.06 -7.98
N PHE A 53 3.46 0.16 -8.75
CA PHE A 53 2.77 1.44 -8.91
C PHE A 53 2.25 1.94 -7.56
N VAL A 54 1.60 1.05 -6.82
CA VAL A 54 1.01 1.44 -5.55
C VAL A 54 2.09 1.89 -4.58
N LEU A 55 3.18 1.13 -4.48
CA LEU A 55 4.24 1.51 -3.56
C LEU A 55 4.90 2.82 -3.96
N ASN A 56 5.04 3.06 -5.25
CA ASN A 56 5.56 4.34 -5.72
C ASN A 56 4.64 5.49 -5.34
N GLU A 57 3.33 5.29 -5.49
CA GLU A 57 2.38 6.33 -5.15
C GLU A 57 2.44 6.64 -3.65
N LEU A 58 2.54 5.60 -2.84
CA LEU A 58 2.63 5.81 -1.40
C LEU A 58 3.91 6.55 -1.03
N GLU A 59 4.97 6.26 -1.75
CA GLU A 59 6.22 6.97 -1.51
C GLU A 59 6.04 8.46 -1.77
N GLY A 60 5.28 8.81 -2.79
CA GLY A 60 5.02 10.20 -3.10
C GLY A 60 4.12 10.88 -2.09
N LEU A 61 3.36 10.11 -1.34
CA LEU A 61 2.50 10.65 -0.28
C LEU A 61 3.19 10.68 1.06
N LYS A 62 4.41 10.21 1.11
CA LYS A 62 5.15 10.12 2.36
C LYS A 62 5.28 11.49 2.98
N LYS A 63 5.03 11.54 4.27
CA LYS A 63 5.14 12.78 4.99
C LYS A 63 6.59 13.07 5.28
N GLU A 64 6.95 14.34 5.16
CA GLU A 64 8.35 14.73 5.40
C GLU A 64 8.61 15.17 6.82
#